data_5b621d10f927a65f4e640047508b142e
#
_entry.id   5b621d10f927a65f4e640047508b142e
#
_cell.length_a   1.000
_cell.length_b   1.000
_cell.length_c   1.000
_cell.angle_alpha   90.00
_cell.angle_beta   90.00
_cell.angle_gamma   90.00
#
_symmetry.space_group_name_H-M   'P 1'
#
loop_
_entity.id
_entity.type
_entity.pdbx_description
1 polymer ?
#
loop_
_entity_poly.entity_id
_entity_poly.type
_entity_poly.pdbx_seq_one_letter_code
_entity_poly.pdbx_strand_id
1 'polypeptide(L)'
;MNKILILEKKRGSSVDFLCEHLQNGIFVGRFAPGQRLIERDLIEEFGLSRGPVREAFHRLSADGLVDLIPHRGAIVRRLLRQEVQDLFQIRESLEGLAAGLAAKNINQGQ
;
A
#
# COMPACT_ATOMS: atom_id res chain seq x y z
N MET A 1 -3.28 -15.76 21.04
CA MET A 1 -3.40 -14.32 21.16
C MET A 1 -4.78 -13.86 20.76
N ASN A 2 -5.30 -12.92 21.49
CA ASN A 2 -6.66 -12.46 21.25
C ASN A 2 -6.74 -11.62 19.97
N LYS A 3 -7.54 -12.08 19.03
CA LYS A 3 -7.71 -11.42 17.75
C LYS A 3 -8.29 -10.01 17.90
N ILE A 4 -9.22 -9.87 18.84
CA ILE A 4 -9.84 -8.56 19.10
C ILE A 4 -8.81 -7.57 19.60
N LEU A 5 -7.92 -8.02 20.48
CA LEU A 5 -6.89 -7.17 21.05
C LEU A 5 -5.93 -6.69 19.97
N ILE A 6 -5.59 -7.58 19.04
CA ILE A 6 -4.74 -7.20 17.92
C ILE A 6 -5.41 -6.15 17.08
N LEU A 7 -6.69 -6.31 16.78
CA LEU A 7 -7.43 -5.35 15.99
C LEU A 7 -7.52 -4.00 16.68
N GLU A 8 -7.75 -3.99 17.99
CA GLU A 8 -7.80 -2.75 18.73
C GLU A 8 -6.46 -2.04 18.73
N LYS A 9 -5.38 -2.75 18.98
CA LYS A 9 -4.04 -2.18 18.95
C LYS A 9 -3.71 -1.60 17.59
N LYS A 10 -4.18 -2.26 16.55
CA LYS A 10 -3.88 -1.84 15.18
C LYS A 10 -4.96 -0.97 14.57
N ARG A 11 -5.92 -0.52 15.36
CA ARG A 11 -7.01 0.26 14.81
C ARG A 11 -6.51 1.49 14.07
N GLY A 12 -5.55 2.20 14.65
CA GLY A 12 -4.92 3.33 13.98
C GLY A 12 -3.97 2.91 12.88
N SER A 13 -3.45 1.68 12.93
CA SER A 13 -2.46 1.18 11.97
C SER A 13 -3.04 0.13 11.03
N SER A 14 -4.31 -0.22 11.15
CA SER A 14 -4.94 -1.16 10.23
C SER A 14 -4.91 -0.66 8.80
N VAL A 15 -5.11 0.64 8.64
CA VAL A 15 -5.04 1.27 7.33
C VAL A 15 -3.63 1.15 6.77
N ASP A 16 -2.62 1.43 7.58
CA ASP A 16 -1.24 1.35 7.15
C ASP A 16 -0.88 -0.07 6.73
N PHE A 17 -1.27 -1.04 7.54
CA PHE A 17 -1.02 -2.44 7.22
C PHE A 17 -1.68 -2.83 5.91
N LEU A 18 -2.95 -2.47 5.74
CA LEU A 18 -3.69 -2.82 4.55
C LEU A 18 -3.12 -2.12 3.31
N CYS A 19 -2.77 -0.85 3.44
CA CYS A 19 -2.14 -0.11 2.35
C CYS A 19 -0.85 -0.79 1.92
N GLU A 20 -0.01 -1.15 2.87
CA GLU A 20 1.26 -1.78 2.57
C GLU A 20 1.05 -3.14 1.91
N HIS A 21 0.11 -3.92 2.42
CA HIS A 21 -0.19 -5.22 1.85
C HIS A 21 -0.67 -5.10 0.39
N LEU A 22 -1.59 -4.19 0.15
CA LEU A 22 -2.12 -4.00 -1.20
C LEU A 22 -1.07 -3.40 -2.13
N GLN A 23 -0.30 -2.45 -1.65
CA GLN A 23 0.75 -1.83 -2.44
C GLN A 23 1.79 -2.85 -2.87
N ASN A 24 2.23 -3.68 -1.95
CA ASN A 24 3.17 -4.75 -2.27
C ASN A 24 2.58 -5.74 -3.27
N GLY A 25 1.31 -6.09 -3.11
CA GLY A 25 0.64 -6.99 -4.03
C GLY A 25 0.57 -6.43 -5.44
N ILE A 26 0.37 -5.13 -5.56
CA ILE A 26 0.35 -4.47 -6.87
C ILE A 26 1.75 -4.49 -7.48
N PHE A 27 2.75 -4.16 -6.70
CA PHE A 27 4.12 -4.09 -7.22
C PHE A 27 4.67 -5.45 -7.63
N VAL A 28 4.36 -6.50 -6.88
CA VAL A 28 4.85 -7.84 -7.23
C VAL A 28 3.96 -8.57 -8.22
N GLY A 29 2.87 -7.96 -8.64
CA GLY A 29 1.99 -8.55 -9.64
C GLY A 29 0.94 -9.49 -9.08
N ARG A 30 0.80 -9.58 -7.76
CA ARG A 30 -0.26 -10.39 -7.17
C ARG A 30 -1.62 -9.86 -7.56
N PHE A 31 -1.75 -8.53 -7.62
CA PHE A 31 -2.93 -7.88 -8.13
C PHE A 31 -2.61 -7.29 -9.50
N ALA A 32 -3.21 -7.85 -10.52
CA ALA A 32 -2.91 -7.47 -11.90
C ALA A 32 -3.54 -6.12 -12.27
N PRO A 33 -2.94 -5.40 -13.21
CA PRO A 33 -3.58 -4.19 -13.74
C PRO A 33 -4.99 -4.50 -14.25
N GLY A 34 -5.94 -3.67 -13.86
CA GLY A 34 -7.34 -3.87 -14.22
C GLY A 34 -8.10 -4.77 -13.27
N GLN A 35 -7.40 -5.41 -12.36
CA GLN A 35 -8.05 -6.26 -11.38
C GLN A 35 -8.86 -5.43 -10.40
N ARG A 36 -10.04 -5.91 -10.07
CA ARG A 36 -10.91 -5.24 -9.11
C ARG A 36 -10.59 -5.70 -7.70
N LEU A 37 -10.39 -4.74 -6.82
CA LEU A 37 -10.24 -4.99 -5.39
C LEU A 37 -11.58 -4.71 -4.75
N ILE A 38 -12.22 -5.74 -4.23
CA ILE A 38 -13.59 -5.64 -3.73
C ILE A 38 -13.56 -5.38 -2.23
N GLU A 39 -14.24 -4.31 -1.83
CA GLU A 39 -14.29 -3.89 -0.43
C GLU A 39 -14.74 -5.01 0.50
N ARG A 40 -15.82 -5.68 0.14
CA ARG A 40 -16.37 -6.76 0.96
C ARG A 40 -15.36 -7.88 1.18
N ASP A 41 -14.63 -8.24 0.13
CA ASP A 41 -13.67 -9.32 0.22
C ASP A 41 -12.54 -9.00 1.19
N LEU A 42 -12.08 -7.76 1.17
CA LEU A 42 -11.02 -7.33 2.07
C LEU A 42 -11.51 -7.23 3.50
N ILE A 43 -12.75 -6.78 3.70
CA ILE A 43 -13.35 -6.75 5.01
C ILE A 43 -13.39 -8.15 5.61
N GLU A 44 -13.81 -9.12 4.82
CA GLU A 44 -13.87 -10.50 5.29
C GLU A 44 -12.49 -11.11 5.50
N GLU A 45 -11.61 -10.89 4.54
CA GLU A 45 -10.28 -11.50 4.59
C GLU A 45 -9.46 -11.01 5.79
N PHE A 46 -9.50 -9.72 6.06
CA PHE A 46 -8.66 -9.14 7.10
C PHE A 46 -9.40 -8.89 8.41
N GLY A 47 -10.68 -9.18 8.46
CA GLY A 47 -11.44 -8.97 9.68
C GLY A 47 -11.54 -7.51 10.06
N LEU A 48 -11.54 -6.62 9.10
CA LEU A 48 -11.61 -5.20 9.34
C LEU A 48 -13.02 -4.67 9.08
N SER A 49 -13.27 -3.47 9.54
CA SER A 49 -14.51 -2.79 9.23
C SER A 49 -14.36 -2.03 7.91
N ARG A 50 -15.47 -1.46 7.45
CA ARG A 50 -15.51 -0.74 6.19
C ARG A 50 -14.62 0.50 6.19
N GLY A 51 -14.55 1.19 7.32
CA GLY A 51 -13.79 2.43 7.41
C GLY A 51 -12.32 2.30 7.02
N PRO A 52 -11.58 1.42 7.69
CA PRO A 52 -10.17 1.22 7.34
C PRO A 52 -9.95 0.76 5.91
N VAL A 53 -10.81 -0.08 5.38
CA VAL A 53 -10.68 -0.56 4.00
C VAL A 53 -10.87 0.59 3.03
N ARG A 54 -11.87 1.42 3.23
CA ARG A 54 -12.10 2.58 2.37
C ARG A 54 -10.96 3.58 2.45
N GLU A 55 -10.44 3.83 3.65
CA GLU A 55 -9.34 4.75 3.79
C GLU A 55 -8.09 4.23 3.09
N ALA A 56 -7.84 2.92 3.15
CA ALA A 56 -6.72 2.32 2.43
C ALA A 56 -6.87 2.55 0.92
N PHE A 57 -8.07 2.32 0.39
CA PHE A 57 -8.32 2.58 -1.02
C PHE A 57 -8.10 4.05 -1.38
N HIS A 58 -8.52 4.97 -0.53
CA HIS A 58 -8.30 6.39 -0.77
C HIS A 58 -6.82 6.73 -0.81
N ARG A 59 -6.03 6.17 0.09
CA ARG A 59 -4.59 6.40 0.09
C ARG A 59 -3.94 5.85 -1.17
N LEU A 60 -4.32 4.63 -1.57
CA LEU A 60 -3.78 4.04 -2.79
C LEU A 60 -4.18 4.84 -4.03
N SER A 61 -5.39 5.39 -4.02
CA SER A 61 -5.84 6.24 -5.11
C SER A 61 -5.04 7.53 -5.16
N ALA A 62 -4.76 8.12 -4.01
CA ALA A 62 -3.94 9.32 -3.94
C ALA A 62 -2.53 9.07 -4.49
N ASP A 63 -2.02 7.87 -4.29
CA ASP A 63 -0.71 7.47 -4.80
C ASP A 63 -0.75 7.05 -6.26
N GLY A 64 -1.92 7.03 -6.87
CA GLY A 64 -2.06 6.69 -8.28
C GLY A 64 -2.03 5.20 -8.57
N LEU A 65 -2.20 4.37 -7.57
CA LEU A 65 -2.11 2.91 -7.75
C LEU A 65 -3.44 2.27 -8.11
N VAL A 66 -4.53 2.88 -7.71
CA VAL A 66 -5.88 2.37 -8.01
C VAL A 66 -6.80 3.52 -8.38
N ASP A 67 -7.89 3.18 -9.06
CA ASP A 67 -9.01 4.08 -9.31
C ASP A 67 -10.18 3.63 -8.46
N LEU A 68 -10.78 4.56 -7.73
CA LEU A 68 -11.89 4.25 -6.86
C LEU A 68 -13.16 4.00 -7.65
N ILE A 69 -13.93 3.01 -7.20
CA ILE A 69 -15.27 2.75 -7.74
C ILE A 69 -16.23 3.03 -6.59
N PRO A 70 -17.11 4.02 -6.71
CA PRO A 70 -18.01 4.34 -5.63
C PRO A 70 -18.76 3.13 -5.11
N HIS A 71 -18.71 2.92 -3.80
CA HIS A 71 -19.40 1.85 -3.07
C HIS A 71 -19.02 0.43 -3.44
N ARG A 72 -17.98 0.22 -4.25
CA ARG A 72 -17.63 -1.13 -4.70
C ARG A 72 -16.20 -1.52 -4.42
N GLY A 73 -15.30 -0.56 -4.31
CA GLY A 73 -13.91 -0.86 -4.10
C GLY A 73 -13.01 -0.06 -5.03
N ALA A 74 -12.07 -0.72 -5.68
CA ALA A 74 -11.09 -0.03 -6.51
C ALA A 74 -10.63 -0.95 -7.62
N ILE A 75 -10.08 -0.36 -8.68
CA ILE A 75 -9.47 -1.08 -9.78
C ILE A 75 -7.99 -0.75 -9.81
N VAL A 76 -7.16 -1.76 -9.90
CA VAL A 76 -5.71 -1.57 -9.98
C VAL A 76 -5.39 -0.89 -11.32
N ARG A 77 -4.70 0.23 -11.24
CA ARG A 77 -4.31 0.96 -12.44
C ARG A 77 -3.14 0.28 -13.11
N ARG A 78 -3.09 0.43 -14.42
CA ARG A 78 -1.91 0.00 -15.16
C ARG A 78 -0.84 1.07 -14.99
N LEU A 79 0.22 0.70 -14.28
CA LEU A 79 1.33 1.62 -14.07
C LEU A 79 2.31 1.49 -15.22
N LEU A 80 2.81 2.61 -15.69
CA LEU A 80 3.89 2.60 -16.64
C LEU A 80 5.16 2.16 -15.92
N ARG A 81 6.05 1.50 -16.66
CA ARG A 81 7.30 1.03 -16.09
C ARG A 81 8.05 2.15 -15.37
N GLN A 82 8.05 3.33 -15.97
CA GLN A 82 8.72 4.48 -15.38
C GLN A 82 8.08 4.90 -14.08
N GLU A 83 6.77 4.87 -14.00
CA GLU A 83 6.07 5.23 -12.78
C GLU A 83 6.44 4.30 -11.63
N VAL A 84 6.53 3.01 -11.91
CA VAL A 84 6.91 2.04 -10.89
C VAL A 84 8.34 2.30 -10.43
N GLN A 85 9.24 2.56 -11.35
CA GLN A 85 10.63 2.84 -11.02
C GLN A 85 10.74 4.09 -10.16
N ASP A 86 9.99 5.13 -10.49
CA ASP A 86 10.01 6.37 -9.73
C ASP A 86 9.53 6.15 -8.31
N LEU A 87 8.49 5.36 -8.13
CA LEU A 87 7.98 5.06 -6.79
C LEU A 87 9.02 4.30 -5.97
N PHE A 88 9.68 3.33 -6.58
CA PHE A 88 10.73 2.60 -5.89
C PHE A 88 11.90 3.49 -5.52
N GLN A 89 12.29 4.38 -6.40
CA GLN A 89 13.40 5.30 -6.13
C GLN A 89 13.08 6.23 -4.97
N ILE A 90 11.86 6.75 -4.92
CA ILE A 90 11.45 7.60 -3.82
C ILE A 90 11.52 6.83 -2.51
N ARG A 91 11.02 5.61 -2.50
CA ARG A 91 11.03 4.77 -1.32
C ARG A 91 12.45 4.49 -0.84
N GLU A 92 13.33 4.13 -1.78
CA GLU A 92 14.73 3.88 -1.44
C GLU A 92 15.43 5.12 -0.91
N SER A 93 15.13 6.28 -1.48
CA SER A 93 15.72 7.53 -1.01
C SER A 93 15.33 7.82 0.43
N LEU A 94 14.08 7.63 0.76
CA LEU A 94 13.59 7.86 2.12
C LEU A 94 14.21 6.88 3.10
N GLU A 95 14.28 5.63 2.74
CA GLU A 95 14.92 4.61 3.58
C GLU A 95 16.41 4.88 3.72
N GLY A 96 17.04 5.29 2.64
CA GLY A 96 18.45 5.62 2.65
C GLY A 96 18.79 6.79 3.55
N LEU A 97 17.95 7.81 3.57
CA LEU A 97 18.14 8.94 4.44
C LEU A 97 18.06 8.53 5.90
N ALA A 98 17.09 7.68 6.21
CA ALA A 98 16.89 7.24 7.58
C ALA A 98 18.02 6.35 8.07
N ALA A 99 18.50 5.44 7.21
CA ALA A 99 19.44 4.43 7.64
C ALA A 99 20.88 4.78 7.34
N GLY A 100 21.11 5.67 6.42
CA GLY A 100 22.39 5.75 5.82
C GLY A 100 23.09 7.08 5.83
N LEU A 101 22.71 7.99 6.68
CA LEU A 101 23.48 9.22 6.76
C LEU A 101 24.94 8.91 7.02
N ALA A 102 25.21 7.88 7.81
CA ALA A 102 26.56 7.49 8.12
C ALA A 102 27.25 6.78 6.94
N ALA A 103 26.48 6.10 6.13
CA ALA A 103 27.03 5.30 5.04
C ALA A 103 27.03 6.02 3.70
N LYS A 104 26.42 7.18 3.63
CA LYS A 104 26.24 7.83 2.33
C LYS A 104 27.53 8.15 1.61
N ASN A 105 28.59 8.38 2.35
CA ASN A 105 29.87 8.71 1.76
C ASN A 105 30.53 7.53 1.07
N ILE A 106 30.08 6.35 1.39
CA ILE A 106 30.64 5.14 0.80
C ILE A 106 30.21 5.03 -0.66
N ASN A 107 29.01 5.50 -0.95
CA ASN A 107 28.40 5.34 -2.26
C ASN A 107 28.25 6.63 -3.01
N GLN A 108 29.04 7.61 -2.67
CA GLN A 108 28.95 8.86 -3.40
C GLN A 108 29.33 8.66 -4.85
N GLY A 109 28.50 9.14 -5.71
CA GLY A 109 28.72 8.94 -7.11
C GLY A 109 28.07 7.69 -7.66
N GLN A 110 27.44 6.96 -6.79
CA GLN A 110 26.76 5.75 -7.22
C GLN A 110 25.35 6.02 -7.71
#